data_1229c59b81d953460cf06104742d83d7
#
_entry.id   1229c59b81d953460cf06104742d83d7
#
_cell.length_a   1.000
_cell.length_b   1.000
_cell.length_c   1.000
_cell.angle_alpha   90.00
_cell.angle_beta   90.00
_cell.angle_gamma   90.00
#
_symmetry.space_group_name_H-M   'P 1'
#
loop_
_entity.id
_entity.type
_entity.pdbx_description
1 polymer ?
#
loop_
_entity_poly.entity_id
_entity_poly.type
_entity_poly.pdbx_seq_one_letter_code
_entity_poly.pdbx_strand_id
1 'polypeptide(L)'
;VNHYYHLLMLSSKEPDKKKAASETEVIFLNQSNIGAHVNISGVAIPKYAKNYENAKELISFMLDKDAQEWYAKTNNEYPVIKDAEVSQILSSWGNIKLDEAALNKLGDLNPNAVKLMDRVGWQ
;
A
#
# COMPACT_ATOMS: atom_id res chain seq x y z
N VAL A 1 8.51 6.91 -3.50
CA VAL A 1 8.33 6.34 -2.15
C VAL A 1 6.88 6.03 -1.91
N ASN A 2 6.57 5.17 -0.96
CA ASN A 2 5.18 4.89 -0.58
C ASN A 2 4.60 6.06 0.24
N HIS A 3 3.34 6.39 0.02
CA HIS A 3 2.66 7.53 0.64
C HIS A 3 2.61 7.47 2.17
N TYR A 4 2.54 6.29 2.75
CA TYR A 4 2.48 6.12 4.21
C TYR A 4 3.77 6.59 4.93
N TYR A 5 4.93 6.60 4.27
CA TYR A 5 6.14 7.19 4.86
C TYR A 5 6.02 8.68 5.06
N HIS A 6 5.40 9.39 4.13
CA HIS A 6 5.11 10.82 4.28
C HIS A 6 4.18 11.05 5.49
N LEU A 7 3.15 10.23 5.65
CA LEU A 7 2.23 10.33 6.78
C LEU A 7 2.88 9.99 8.11
N LEU A 8 3.78 9.01 8.14
CA LEU A 8 4.60 8.72 9.33
C LEU A 8 5.48 9.91 9.72
N MET A 9 6.05 10.61 8.74
CA MET A 9 6.84 11.83 9.02
C MET A 9 5.96 12.97 9.54
N LEU A 10 4.77 13.16 9.00
CA LEU A 10 3.79 14.17 9.49
C LEU A 10 3.38 13.92 10.95
N SER A 11 3.25 12.66 11.35
CA SER A 11 2.93 12.26 12.72
C SER A 11 4.14 12.08 13.63
N SER A 12 5.35 12.37 13.14
CA SER A 12 6.59 12.20 13.92
C SER A 12 6.63 13.14 15.14
N LYS A 13 7.22 12.64 16.23
CA LYS A 13 7.54 13.44 17.40
C LYS A 13 8.82 14.29 17.18
N GLU A 14 9.59 14.01 16.13
CA GLU A 14 10.79 14.78 15.78
C GLU A 14 10.38 16.03 14.97
N PRO A 15 10.63 17.25 15.50
CA PRO A 15 10.16 18.49 14.87
C PRO A 15 10.65 18.68 13.44
N ASP A 16 11.91 18.31 13.16
CA ASP A 16 12.52 18.48 11.84
C ASP A 16 11.88 17.56 10.79
N LYS A 17 11.58 16.31 11.15
CA LYS A 17 10.86 15.38 10.26
C LYS A 17 9.44 15.86 9.97
N LYS A 18 8.74 16.30 11.02
CA LYS A 18 7.38 16.84 10.88
C LYS A 18 7.36 18.09 10.01
N LYS A 19 8.32 19.00 10.21
CA LYS A 19 8.48 20.22 9.41
C LYS A 19 8.75 19.86 7.95
N ALA A 20 9.74 19.01 7.67
CA ALA A 20 10.06 18.59 6.31
C ALA A 20 8.84 17.99 5.58
N ALA A 21 8.06 17.14 6.26
CA ALA A 21 6.85 16.56 5.69
C ALA A 21 5.76 17.62 5.46
N SER A 22 5.61 18.60 6.35
CA SER A 22 4.60 19.67 6.19
C SER A 22 4.91 20.66 5.05
N GLU A 23 6.17 20.69 4.59
CA GLU A 23 6.63 21.52 3.47
C GLU A 23 6.66 20.73 2.13
N THR A 24 6.19 19.48 2.13
CA THR A 24 6.16 18.60 0.96
C THR A 24 4.75 18.07 0.73
N GLU A 25 4.48 17.61 -0.49
CA GLU A 25 3.17 17.13 -0.90
C GLU A 25 3.29 15.77 -1.61
N VAL A 26 2.26 14.93 -1.47
CA VAL A 26 2.17 13.64 -2.17
C VAL A 26 1.52 13.86 -3.54
N ILE A 27 2.23 13.51 -4.60
CA ILE A 27 1.72 13.56 -5.96
C ILE A 27 1.54 12.14 -6.49
N PHE A 28 0.30 11.77 -6.82
CA PHE A 28 -0.01 10.51 -7.49
C PHE A 28 0.15 10.67 -9.00
N LEU A 29 1.06 9.90 -9.57
CA LEU A 29 1.38 9.97 -11.00
C LEU A 29 0.29 9.35 -11.87
N ASN A 30 0.31 9.68 -13.17
CA ASN A 30 -0.50 9.04 -14.21
C ASN A 30 -2.02 9.11 -14.02
N GLN A 31 -2.54 10.08 -13.28
CA GLN A 31 -3.97 10.18 -12.98
C GLN A 31 -4.85 10.42 -14.22
N SER A 32 -4.28 11.00 -15.28
CA SER A 32 -4.97 11.23 -16.56
C SER A 32 -4.97 10.03 -17.52
N ASN A 33 -4.19 8.97 -17.22
CA ASN A 33 -4.07 7.82 -18.13
C ASN A 33 -4.17 6.47 -17.40
N ILE A 34 -3.06 5.77 -17.14
CA ILE A 34 -3.05 4.41 -16.58
C ILE A 34 -3.32 4.35 -15.07
N GLY A 35 -3.16 5.44 -14.36
CA GLY A 35 -3.23 5.48 -12.90
C GLY A 35 -1.87 5.34 -12.21
N ALA A 36 -1.87 5.53 -10.91
CA ALA A 36 -0.67 5.37 -10.08
C ALA A 36 -0.33 3.90 -9.87
N HIS A 37 0.96 3.56 -9.98
CA HIS A 37 1.43 2.25 -9.55
C HIS A 37 1.17 2.05 -8.06
N VAL A 38 0.68 0.86 -7.68
CA VAL A 38 0.39 0.51 -6.30
C VAL A 38 1.26 -0.63 -5.82
N ASN A 39 1.65 -0.55 -4.57
CA ASN A 39 2.27 -1.64 -3.82
C ASN A 39 1.19 -2.27 -2.93
N ILE A 40 1.14 -3.60 -2.88
CA ILE A 40 0.12 -4.33 -2.14
C ILE A 40 0.78 -5.16 -1.05
N SER A 41 0.29 -5.02 0.19
CA SER A 41 0.57 -5.97 1.25
C SER A 41 -0.27 -7.22 1.06
N GLY A 42 0.31 -8.39 1.28
CA GLY A 42 -0.38 -9.64 1.06
C GLY A 42 -0.19 -10.63 2.22
N VAL A 43 -1.09 -11.58 2.31
CA VAL A 43 -1.00 -12.69 3.25
C VAL A 43 -1.22 -14.00 2.51
N ALA A 44 -0.48 -15.04 2.88
CA ALA A 44 -0.61 -16.35 2.28
C ALA A 44 -0.56 -17.47 3.34
N ILE A 45 -1.29 -18.55 3.08
CA ILE A 45 -1.23 -19.75 3.92
C ILE A 45 -0.16 -20.68 3.35
N PRO A 46 0.87 -21.06 4.12
CA PRO A 46 1.88 -22.02 3.66
C PRO A 46 1.25 -23.37 3.29
N LYS A 47 1.80 -24.04 2.27
CA LYS A 47 1.28 -25.31 1.75
C LYS A 47 1.06 -26.39 2.83
N TYR A 48 1.91 -26.41 3.86
CA TYR A 48 1.87 -27.40 4.94
C TYR A 48 1.41 -26.82 6.27
N ALA A 49 0.55 -25.79 6.24
CA ALA A 49 -0.02 -25.21 7.45
C ALA A 49 -0.83 -26.27 8.22
N LYS A 50 -0.48 -26.48 9.49
CA LYS A 50 -1.16 -27.48 10.35
C LYS A 50 -2.60 -27.08 10.70
N ASN A 51 -2.86 -25.78 10.80
CA ASN A 51 -4.14 -25.21 11.20
C ASN A 51 -4.73 -24.38 10.04
N TYR A 52 -4.92 -25.03 8.89
CA TYR A 52 -5.34 -24.38 7.66
C TYR A 52 -6.67 -23.63 7.80
N GLU A 53 -7.68 -24.25 8.42
CA GLU A 53 -9.01 -23.60 8.59
C GLU A 53 -8.94 -22.38 9.52
N ASN A 54 -8.21 -22.47 10.63
CA ASN A 54 -8.01 -21.29 11.50
C ASN A 54 -7.23 -20.16 10.78
N ALA A 55 -6.30 -20.52 9.90
CA ALA A 55 -5.59 -19.52 9.09
C ALA A 55 -6.53 -18.83 8.10
N LYS A 56 -7.49 -19.57 7.49
CA LYS A 56 -8.53 -18.99 6.65
C LYS A 56 -9.45 -18.05 7.43
N GLU A 57 -9.87 -18.45 8.63
CA GLU A 57 -10.69 -17.60 9.50
C GLU A 57 -9.96 -16.31 9.87
N LEU A 58 -8.66 -16.39 10.20
CA LEU A 58 -7.85 -15.21 10.44
C LEU A 58 -7.79 -14.28 9.22
N ILE A 59 -7.57 -14.82 8.01
CA ILE A 59 -7.56 -14.02 6.79
C ILE A 59 -8.94 -13.38 6.56
N SER A 60 -10.02 -14.12 6.77
CA SER A 60 -11.37 -13.57 6.67
C SER A 60 -11.59 -12.41 7.66
N PHE A 61 -11.18 -12.58 8.91
CA PHE A 61 -11.21 -11.51 9.91
C PHE A 61 -10.39 -10.28 9.49
N MET A 62 -9.20 -10.48 8.92
CA MET A 62 -8.36 -9.38 8.41
C MET A 62 -9.02 -8.61 7.25
N LEU A 63 -9.94 -9.25 6.52
CA LEU A 63 -10.71 -8.62 5.44
C LEU A 63 -12.03 -8.01 5.89
N ASP A 64 -12.44 -8.20 7.15
CA ASP A 64 -13.63 -7.57 7.69
C ASP A 64 -13.47 -6.04 7.73
N LYS A 65 -14.60 -5.36 7.63
CA LYS A 65 -14.65 -3.89 7.56
C LYS A 65 -13.89 -3.24 8.72
N ASP A 66 -14.15 -3.66 9.94
CA ASP A 66 -13.54 -3.09 11.15
C ASP A 66 -12.01 -3.26 11.15
N ALA A 67 -11.54 -4.43 10.73
CA ALA A 67 -10.10 -4.70 10.62
C ALA A 67 -9.45 -3.81 9.54
N GLN A 68 -10.08 -3.69 8.38
CA GLN A 68 -9.58 -2.86 7.29
C GLN A 68 -9.58 -1.37 7.63
N GLU A 69 -10.59 -0.87 8.32
CA GLU A 69 -10.62 0.51 8.83
C GLU A 69 -9.55 0.76 9.89
N TRP A 70 -9.30 -0.23 10.75
CA TRP A 70 -8.22 -0.16 11.73
C TRP A 70 -6.84 -0.07 11.05
N TYR A 71 -6.57 -0.91 10.03
CA TYR A 71 -5.34 -0.83 9.24
C TYR A 71 -5.22 0.52 8.54
N ALA A 72 -6.28 1.00 7.90
CA ALA A 72 -6.27 2.28 7.20
C ALA A 72 -5.96 3.45 8.14
N LYS A 73 -6.50 3.43 9.35
CA LYS A 73 -6.28 4.48 10.36
C LYS A 73 -4.91 4.38 11.05
N THR A 74 -4.40 3.15 11.25
CA THR A 74 -3.16 2.90 11.99
C THR A 74 -1.92 2.97 11.10
N ASN A 75 -1.98 2.37 9.92
CA ASN A 75 -0.86 2.27 9.00
C ASN A 75 -0.91 3.32 7.89
N ASN A 76 -2.01 4.07 7.77
CA ASN A 76 -2.26 5.01 6.67
C ASN A 76 -2.20 4.33 5.28
N GLU A 77 -2.69 3.11 5.20
CA GLU A 77 -2.81 2.33 3.96
C GLU A 77 -4.26 2.39 3.45
N TYR A 78 -4.44 2.30 2.14
CA TYR A 78 -5.79 2.16 1.59
C TYR A 78 -6.31 0.74 1.82
N PRO A 79 -7.57 0.59 2.28
CA PRO A 79 -8.18 -0.72 2.48
C PRO A 79 -8.38 -1.44 1.14
N VAL A 80 -8.38 -2.78 1.17
CA VAL A 80 -8.63 -3.60 -0.03
C VAL A 80 -10.13 -3.81 -0.28
N ILE A 81 -10.98 -3.43 0.66
CA ILE A 81 -12.44 -3.48 0.52
C ILE A 81 -12.99 -2.06 0.26
N LYS A 82 -14.08 -1.98 -0.53
CA LYS A 82 -14.61 -0.68 -1.01
C LYS A 82 -15.28 0.17 0.06
N ASP A 83 -15.90 -0.45 1.06
CA ASP A 83 -16.79 0.22 2.00
C ASP A 83 -16.11 0.54 3.35
N ALA A 84 -14.79 0.38 3.45
CA ALA A 84 -14.04 0.72 4.64
C ALA A 84 -13.64 2.20 4.64
N GLU A 85 -13.83 2.84 5.80
CA GLU A 85 -13.42 4.23 6.00
C GLU A 85 -11.90 4.36 6.08
N VAL A 86 -11.38 5.39 5.45
CA VAL A 86 -9.97 5.76 5.54
C VAL A 86 -9.75 6.93 6.51
N SER A 87 -8.50 7.18 6.88
CA SER A 87 -8.16 8.36 7.69
C SER A 87 -8.52 9.66 6.95
N GLN A 88 -8.74 10.72 7.71
CA GLN A 88 -9.11 12.04 7.16
C GLN A 88 -8.10 12.54 6.12
N ILE A 89 -6.82 12.25 6.33
CA ILE A 89 -5.76 12.68 5.43
C ILE A 89 -5.77 11.87 4.12
N LEU A 90 -6.00 10.55 4.16
CA LEU A 90 -6.18 9.74 2.95
C LEU A 90 -7.42 10.18 2.17
N SER A 91 -8.50 10.48 2.88
CA SER A 91 -9.73 11.00 2.27
C SER A 91 -9.53 12.36 1.59
N SER A 92 -8.67 13.22 2.13
CA SER A 92 -8.38 14.55 1.56
C SER A 92 -7.68 14.50 0.20
N TRP A 93 -7.02 13.40 -0.14
CA TRP A 93 -6.38 13.19 -1.44
C TRP A 93 -7.38 12.83 -2.56
N GLY A 94 -8.65 12.60 -2.20
CA GLY A 94 -9.71 12.32 -3.16
C GLY A 94 -9.62 10.93 -3.79
N ASN A 95 -10.27 10.78 -4.95
CA ASN A 95 -10.26 9.53 -5.72
C ASN A 95 -8.95 9.40 -6.50
N ILE A 96 -8.16 8.41 -6.14
CA ILE A 96 -6.91 8.09 -6.81
C ILE A 96 -7.16 6.96 -7.81
N LYS A 97 -6.82 7.21 -9.08
CA LYS A 97 -6.83 6.18 -10.10
C LYS A 97 -5.63 5.26 -9.91
N LEU A 98 -5.87 3.97 -9.76
CA LEU A 98 -4.85 2.93 -9.57
C LEU A 98 -4.56 2.19 -10.87
N ASP A 99 -3.30 1.81 -11.11
CA ASP A 99 -2.91 0.92 -12.19
C ASP A 99 -3.12 -0.55 -11.77
N GLU A 100 -4.36 -1.02 -11.89
CA GLU A 100 -4.73 -2.39 -11.53
C GLU A 100 -4.14 -3.44 -12.49
N ALA A 101 -3.84 -3.05 -13.73
CA ALA A 101 -3.32 -3.97 -14.74
C ALA A 101 -1.89 -4.45 -14.42
N ALA A 102 -1.10 -3.65 -13.73
CA ALA A 102 0.26 -4.01 -13.34
C ALA A 102 0.29 -5.16 -12.31
N LEU A 103 -0.69 -5.23 -11.42
CA LEU A 103 -0.69 -6.18 -10.30
C LEU A 103 -0.67 -7.64 -10.75
N ASN A 104 -1.45 -7.98 -11.77
CA ASN A 104 -1.54 -9.33 -12.32
C ASN A 104 -0.28 -9.79 -13.07
N LYS A 105 0.62 -8.86 -13.42
CA LYS A 105 1.82 -9.12 -14.19
C LYS A 105 3.12 -9.05 -13.38
N LEU A 106 3.06 -8.68 -12.12
CA LEU A 106 4.25 -8.44 -11.30
C LEU A 106 5.15 -9.69 -11.22
N GLY A 107 4.55 -10.87 -11.02
CA GLY A 107 5.28 -12.13 -10.98
C GLY A 107 6.00 -12.45 -12.30
N ASP A 108 5.30 -12.32 -13.41
CA ASP A 108 5.82 -12.64 -14.75
C ASP A 108 6.92 -11.66 -15.18
N LEU A 109 6.81 -10.40 -14.80
CA LEU A 109 7.75 -9.35 -15.16
C LEU A 109 8.98 -9.29 -14.25
N ASN A 110 8.92 -9.89 -13.05
CA ASN A 110 9.99 -9.81 -12.06
C ASN A 110 11.37 -10.24 -12.59
N PRO A 111 11.53 -11.37 -13.30
CA PRO A 111 12.85 -11.77 -13.82
C PRO A 111 13.46 -10.72 -14.78
N ASN A 112 12.64 -10.05 -15.56
CA ASN A 112 13.10 -9.00 -16.47
C ASN A 112 13.41 -7.69 -15.74
N ALA A 113 12.64 -7.36 -14.72
CA ALA A 113 12.87 -6.21 -13.85
C ALA A 113 14.22 -6.34 -13.13
N VAL A 114 14.53 -7.50 -12.54
CA VAL A 114 15.82 -7.77 -11.89
C VAL A 114 16.98 -7.58 -12.87
N LYS A 115 16.90 -8.17 -14.07
CA LYS A 115 17.95 -7.99 -15.10
C LYS A 115 18.13 -6.54 -15.53
N LEU A 116 17.05 -5.76 -15.56
CA LEU A 116 17.12 -4.34 -15.89
C LEU A 116 17.80 -3.56 -14.75
N MET A 117 17.44 -3.84 -13.49
CA MET A 117 18.07 -3.23 -12.32
C MET A 117 19.56 -3.50 -12.28
N ASP A 118 19.97 -4.76 -12.50
CA ASP A 118 21.39 -5.14 -12.56
C ASP A 118 22.14 -4.37 -13.68
N ARG A 119 21.52 -4.26 -14.86
CA ARG A 119 22.12 -3.57 -16.02
C ARG A 119 22.37 -2.09 -15.77
N VAL A 120 21.49 -1.41 -15.03
CA VAL A 120 21.59 0.03 -14.73
C VAL A 120 22.27 0.32 -13.40
N GLY A 121 22.76 -0.71 -12.69
CA GLY A 121 23.42 -0.57 -11.39
C GLY A 121 22.51 -0.09 -10.28
N TRP A 122 21.22 -0.40 -10.36
CA TRP A 122 20.27 -0.08 -9.29
C TRP A 122 20.50 -1.02 -8.10
N GLN A 123 20.80 -0.43 -6.91
CA GLN A 123 21.00 -1.15 -5.65
C GLN A 123 19.94 -0.77 -4.64
#